data_de4164ca575af9b33c20e01ff0a91495
#
_entry.id   de4164ca575af9b33c20e01ff0a91495
#
_cell.length_a   1.000
_cell.length_b   1.000
_cell.length_c   1.000
_cell.angle_alpha   90.00
_cell.angle_beta   90.00
_cell.angle_gamma   90.00
#
_symmetry.space_group_name_H-M   'P 1'
#
loop_
_entity.id
_entity.type
_entity.pdbx_description
1 polymer ?
#
loop_
_entity_poly.entity_id
_entity_poly.type
_entity_poly.pdbx_seq_one_letter_code
_entity_poly.pdbx_strand_id
1 'polypeptide(L)'
;MLVVLSTQITDAWLSANFNTAPRPKDQKILVASKGIDAQSGNFLHQIYEKYISAQNLAYLSGPSFADEVNRALPCALVVSSKNSDIAKEFSEFFPSFMKAYTSGDVIGAEICGAYKNVIAIAGGICD
;
A
#
# COMPACT_ATOMS: atom_id res chain seq x y z
N MET A 1 -3.00 4.83 -10.96
CA MET A 1 -3.37 5.84 -9.94
C MET A 1 -2.69 5.52 -8.63
N LEU A 2 -2.12 6.51 -7.94
CA LEU A 2 -1.60 6.34 -6.57
C LEU A 2 -2.66 6.83 -5.58
N VAL A 3 -2.95 6.04 -4.55
CA VAL A 3 -3.89 6.39 -3.48
C VAL A 3 -3.19 6.38 -2.13
N VAL A 4 -3.30 7.52 -1.41
CA VAL A 4 -2.74 7.74 -0.08
C VAL A 4 -3.85 8.31 0.81
N LEU A 5 -4.61 7.44 1.44
CA LEU A 5 -5.72 7.81 2.31
C LEU A 5 -5.53 7.19 3.70
N SER A 6 -6.17 7.79 4.70
CA SER A 6 -6.33 7.09 5.99
C SER A 6 -7.16 5.82 5.79
N THR A 7 -6.72 4.72 6.39
CA THR A 7 -7.43 3.43 6.30
C THR A 7 -8.88 3.55 6.77
N GLN A 8 -9.12 4.39 7.80
CA GLN A 8 -10.44 4.55 8.42
C GLN A 8 -11.49 5.24 7.52
N ILE A 9 -11.07 5.95 6.48
CA ILE A 9 -11.98 6.61 5.53
C ILE A 9 -12.02 5.93 4.16
N THR A 10 -11.18 4.91 3.96
CA THR A 10 -10.95 4.31 2.64
C THR A 10 -12.23 3.68 2.08
N ASP A 11 -12.98 2.92 2.86
CA ASP A 11 -14.20 2.23 2.40
C ASP A 11 -15.28 3.24 1.98
N ALA A 12 -15.51 4.27 2.79
CA ALA A 12 -16.46 5.34 2.46
C ALA A 12 -16.05 6.11 1.19
N TRP A 13 -14.76 6.41 1.05
CA TRP A 13 -14.26 7.09 -0.13
C TRP A 13 -14.38 6.23 -1.40
N LEU A 14 -14.05 4.94 -1.32
CA LEU A 14 -14.20 4.01 -2.44
C LEU A 14 -15.67 3.87 -2.84
N SER A 15 -16.56 3.70 -1.86
CA SER A 15 -18.01 3.62 -2.12
C SER A 15 -18.53 4.84 -2.87
N ALA A 16 -18.16 6.04 -2.42
CA ALA A 16 -18.60 7.28 -3.04
C ALA A 16 -18.02 7.49 -4.46
N ASN A 17 -16.81 7.02 -4.71
CA ASN A 17 -16.10 7.33 -5.97
C ASN A 17 -16.10 6.17 -6.97
N PHE A 18 -16.25 4.92 -6.56
CA PHE A 18 -16.15 3.77 -7.43
C PHE A 18 -17.52 3.16 -7.81
N ASN A 19 -18.58 3.45 -7.05
CA ASN A 19 -19.93 3.03 -7.39
C ASN A 19 -20.68 4.01 -8.29
N THR A 20 -20.26 5.28 -8.37
CA THR A 20 -21.07 6.35 -8.97
C THR A 20 -20.56 6.86 -10.32
N ALA A 21 -19.33 6.60 -10.70
CA ALA A 21 -18.75 7.10 -11.94
C ALA A 21 -18.24 5.96 -12.84
N PRO A 22 -18.49 6.02 -14.17
CA PRO A 22 -17.85 5.10 -15.10
C PRO A 22 -16.34 5.29 -15.07
N ARG A 23 -15.62 4.20 -14.79
CA ARG A 23 -14.14 4.18 -14.76
C ARG A 23 -13.61 3.18 -15.77
N PRO A 24 -12.38 3.38 -16.26
CA PRO A 24 -11.71 2.36 -17.05
C PRO A 24 -11.65 1.06 -16.26
N LYS A 25 -12.09 -0.05 -16.85
CA LYS A 25 -12.09 -1.38 -16.21
C LYS A 25 -10.69 -1.88 -15.89
N ASP A 26 -9.68 -1.34 -16.56
CA ASP A 26 -8.26 -1.65 -16.48
C ASP A 26 -7.47 -0.63 -15.64
N GLN A 27 -8.15 0.25 -14.90
CA GLN A 27 -7.49 1.23 -14.06
C GLN A 27 -6.62 0.55 -12.99
N LYS A 28 -5.31 0.70 -13.11
CA LYS A 28 -4.32 0.20 -12.15
C LYS A 28 -4.16 1.15 -10.97
N ILE A 29 -4.13 0.59 -9.76
CA ILE A 29 -4.05 1.37 -8.53
C ILE A 29 -2.92 0.87 -7.65
N LEU A 30 -2.05 1.79 -7.22
CA LEU A 30 -1.06 1.57 -6.18
C LEU A 30 -1.57 2.20 -4.87
N VAL A 31 -1.75 1.37 -3.86
CA VAL A 31 -2.21 1.76 -2.52
C VAL A 31 -1.00 1.93 -1.62
N ALA A 32 -0.77 3.15 -1.14
CA ALA A 32 0.34 3.47 -0.23
C ALA A 32 -0.12 3.67 1.23
N SER A 33 -1.41 3.56 1.50
CA SER A 33 -1.98 3.55 2.84
C SER A 33 -1.54 2.33 3.63
N LYS A 34 -1.49 2.44 4.95
CA LYS A 34 -1.11 1.36 5.87
C LYS A 34 -2.08 1.30 7.04
N GLY A 35 -2.34 0.10 7.53
CA GLY A 35 -3.14 -0.12 8.72
C GLY A 35 -4.29 -1.10 8.51
N ILE A 36 -5.06 -1.25 9.56
CA ILE A 36 -6.25 -2.10 9.64
C ILE A 36 -7.43 -1.18 9.94
N ASP A 37 -8.56 -1.39 9.27
CA ASP A 37 -9.77 -0.65 9.56
C ASP A 37 -10.30 -0.99 10.96
N ALA A 38 -10.43 0.00 11.81
CA ALA A 38 -10.78 -0.21 13.22
C ALA A 38 -12.24 -0.66 13.42
N GLN A 39 -13.11 -0.38 12.46
CA GLN A 39 -14.53 -0.75 12.56
C GLN A 39 -14.76 -2.19 12.10
N SER A 40 -14.20 -2.58 10.96
CA SER A 40 -14.43 -3.90 10.36
C SER A 40 -13.35 -4.93 10.70
N GLY A 41 -12.17 -4.50 11.14
CA GLY A 41 -10.99 -5.34 11.29
C GLY A 41 -10.34 -5.74 9.96
N ASN A 42 -10.81 -5.19 8.84
CA ASN A 42 -10.34 -5.56 7.52
C ASN A 42 -8.99 -4.90 7.17
N PHE A 43 -8.16 -5.66 6.45
CA PHE A 43 -7.00 -5.12 5.75
C PHE A 43 -7.44 -4.32 4.52
N LEU A 44 -6.54 -3.47 4.02
CA LEU A 44 -6.81 -2.63 2.85
C LEU A 44 -7.16 -3.45 1.61
N HIS A 45 -6.48 -4.59 1.35
CA HIS A 45 -6.82 -5.42 0.20
C HIS A 45 -8.28 -5.90 0.25
N GLN A 46 -8.79 -6.29 1.42
CA GLN A 46 -10.17 -6.72 1.58
C GLN A 46 -11.18 -5.60 1.31
N ILE A 47 -10.79 -4.35 1.62
CA ILE A 47 -11.61 -3.17 1.36
C ILE A 47 -11.60 -2.83 -0.14
N TYR A 48 -10.41 -2.72 -0.74
CA TYR A 48 -10.28 -2.36 -2.16
C TYR A 48 -10.88 -3.39 -3.10
N GLU A 49 -10.74 -4.69 -2.80
CA GLU A 49 -11.24 -5.79 -3.63
C GLU A 49 -12.78 -5.85 -3.71
N LYS A 50 -13.51 -5.14 -2.85
CA LYS A 50 -14.96 -4.94 -3.00
C LYS A 50 -15.32 -4.11 -4.22
N TYR A 51 -14.43 -3.21 -4.66
CA TYR A 51 -14.68 -2.20 -5.69
C TYR A 51 -13.84 -2.38 -6.96
N ILE A 52 -12.69 -3.03 -6.84
CA ILE A 52 -11.68 -3.09 -7.90
C ILE A 52 -11.14 -4.52 -7.97
N SER A 53 -10.91 -5.01 -9.19
CA SER A 53 -10.29 -6.32 -9.38
C SER A 53 -8.91 -6.39 -8.71
N ALA A 54 -8.66 -7.45 -7.96
CA ALA A 54 -7.35 -7.71 -7.34
C ALA A 54 -6.19 -7.70 -8.36
N GLN A 55 -6.49 -8.02 -9.63
CA GLN A 55 -5.51 -8.02 -10.71
C GLN A 55 -5.03 -6.62 -11.11
N ASN A 56 -5.72 -5.57 -10.67
CA ASN A 56 -5.39 -4.17 -10.95
C ASN A 56 -4.85 -3.42 -9.72
N LEU A 57 -4.65 -4.13 -8.61
CA LEU A 57 -4.22 -3.57 -7.33
C LEU A 57 -2.78 -3.93 -7.00
N ALA A 58 -2.04 -2.96 -6.51
CA ALA A 58 -0.76 -3.16 -5.85
C ALA A 58 -0.71 -2.37 -4.54
N TYR A 59 0.09 -2.85 -3.60
CA TYR A 59 0.21 -2.28 -2.25
C TYR A 59 1.68 -1.96 -1.97
N LEU A 60 1.92 -0.72 -1.50
CA LEU A 60 3.25 -0.24 -1.18
C LEU A 60 3.52 -0.39 0.31
N SER A 61 4.60 -1.07 0.64
CA SER A 61 5.08 -1.23 2.02
C SER A 61 6.58 -0.94 2.10
N GLY A 62 7.10 -0.80 3.31
CA GLY A 62 8.53 -0.61 3.57
C GLY A 62 8.84 0.58 4.46
N PRO A 63 10.05 0.64 5.00
CA PRO A 63 10.54 1.74 5.80
C PRO A 63 10.92 2.90 4.87
N SER A 64 10.04 3.90 4.77
CA SER A 64 10.28 5.14 4.04
C SER A 64 9.83 6.31 4.89
N PHE A 65 10.77 6.98 5.53
CA PHE A 65 10.50 8.20 6.27
C PHE A 65 10.51 9.39 5.30
N ALA A 66 9.52 10.27 5.43
CA ALA A 66 9.36 11.41 4.53
C ALA A 66 10.61 12.30 4.47
N ASP A 67 11.28 12.50 5.60
CA ASP A 67 12.50 13.30 5.70
C ASP A 67 13.68 12.67 4.92
N GLU A 68 13.82 11.34 5.01
CA GLU A 68 14.85 10.59 4.26
C GLU A 68 14.58 10.62 2.75
N VAL A 69 13.30 10.44 2.36
CA VAL A 69 12.88 10.53 0.96
C VAL A 69 13.12 11.91 0.40
N ASN A 70 12.78 12.98 1.15
CA ASN A 70 13.02 14.37 0.73
C ASN A 70 14.51 14.69 0.55
N ARG A 71 15.37 14.00 1.29
CA ARG A 71 16.84 14.13 1.19
C ARG A 71 17.45 13.17 0.16
N ALA A 72 16.63 12.44 -0.58
CA ALA A 72 17.04 11.41 -1.54
C ALA A 72 17.99 10.35 -0.93
N LEU A 73 17.81 10.02 0.36
CA LEU A 73 18.58 8.96 1.01
C LEU A 73 18.12 7.58 0.54
N PRO A 74 19.04 6.61 0.43
CA PRO A 74 18.68 5.26 0.00
C PRO A 74 17.63 4.63 0.91
N CYS A 75 16.55 4.13 0.34
CA CYS A 75 15.53 3.37 1.04
C CYS A 75 15.06 2.18 0.22
N ALA A 76 14.47 1.19 0.89
CA ALA A 76 13.93 -0.01 0.28
C ALA A 76 12.41 -0.07 0.46
N LEU A 77 11.71 -0.40 -0.62
CA LEU A 77 10.26 -0.54 -0.65
C LEU A 77 9.87 -1.93 -1.17
N VAL A 78 8.67 -2.36 -0.85
CA VAL A 78 8.05 -3.56 -1.40
C VAL A 78 6.76 -3.16 -2.09
N VAL A 79 6.61 -3.53 -3.36
CA VAL A 79 5.38 -3.42 -4.12
C VAL A 79 4.77 -4.82 -4.22
N SER A 80 3.67 -5.04 -3.51
CA SER A 80 2.99 -6.34 -3.46
C SER A 80 1.73 -6.32 -4.31
N SER A 81 1.52 -7.37 -5.12
CA SER A 81 0.31 -7.52 -5.93
C SER A 81 0.04 -9.00 -6.20
N LYS A 82 -1.24 -9.36 -6.32
CA LYS A 82 -1.65 -10.69 -6.85
C LYS A 82 -1.33 -10.86 -8.34
N ASN A 83 -1.00 -9.76 -9.03
CA ASN A 83 -0.56 -9.72 -10.41
C ASN A 83 0.91 -9.24 -10.47
N SER A 84 1.82 -10.13 -10.84
CA SER A 84 3.26 -9.86 -10.90
C SER A 84 3.62 -8.73 -11.87
N ASP A 85 2.89 -8.61 -12.98
CA ASP A 85 3.16 -7.59 -14.00
C ASP A 85 2.83 -6.19 -13.47
N ILE A 86 1.73 -6.08 -12.70
CA ILE A 86 1.35 -4.83 -12.02
C ILE A 86 2.38 -4.46 -10.94
N ALA A 87 2.85 -5.43 -10.15
CA ALA A 87 3.88 -5.19 -9.15
C ALA A 87 5.17 -4.66 -9.81
N LYS A 88 5.58 -5.30 -10.92
CA LYS A 88 6.76 -4.89 -11.67
C LYS A 88 6.58 -3.49 -12.26
N GLU A 89 5.48 -3.23 -12.96
CA GLU A 89 5.19 -1.93 -13.55
C GLU A 89 5.26 -0.80 -12.51
N PHE A 90 4.62 -0.96 -11.36
CA PHE A 90 4.70 0.05 -10.31
C PHE A 90 6.09 0.16 -9.67
N SER A 91 6.86 -0.91 -9.60
CA SER A 91 8.22 -0.86 -9.05
C SER A 91 9.18 -0.02 -9.90
N GLU A 92 8.90 0.13 -11.18
CA GLU A 92 9.72 0.91 -12.12
C GLU A 92 9.48 2.43 -12.03
N PHE A 93 8.42 2.88 -11.32
CA PHE A 93 8.13 4.31 -11.13
C PHE A 93 9.00 4.99 -10.07
N PHE A 94 9.69 4.23 -9.24
CA PHE A 94 10.48 4.80 -8.15
C PHE A 94 11.85 5.28 -8.63
N PRO A 95 12.35 6.41 -8.12
CA PRO A 95 13.67 6.92 -8.45
C PRO A 95 14.78 5.99 -7.96
N SER A 96 15.97 6.10 -8.54
CA SER A 96 17.09 5.17 -8.32
C SER A 96 17.57 5.04 -6.86
N PHE A 97 17.33 6.04 -6.01
CA PHE A 97 17.65 5.96 -4.59
C PHE A 97 16.61 5.14 -3.78
N MET A 98 15.48 4.81 -4.39
CA MET A 98 14.43 3.98 -3.78
C MET A 98 14.44 2.59 -4.43
N LYS A 99 15.02 1.61 -3.76
CA LYS A 99 15.03 0.22 -4.25
C LYS A 99 13.65 -0.41 -4.05
N ALA A 100 12.88 -0.59 -5.11
CA ALA A 100 11.59 -1.28 -5.06
C ALA A 100 11.76 -2.78 -5.37
N TYR A 101 11.32 -3.63 -4.44
CA TYR A 101 11.21 -5.07 -4.60
C TYR A 101 9.76 -5.44 -4.91
N THR A 102 9.54 -6.50 -5.66
CA THR A 102 8.20 -7.02 -5.95
C THR A 102 7.89 -8.26 -5.11
N SER A 103 6.62 -8.43 -4.71
CA SER A 103 6.16 -9.60 -3.95
C SER A 103 4.75 -9.99 -4.36
N GLY A 104 4.44 -11.29 -4.34
CA GLY A 104 3.07 -11.81 -4.44
C GLY A 104 2.34 -11.87 -3.09
N ASP A 105 3.07 -11.71 -1.99
CA ASP A 105 2.51 -11.78 -0.63
C ASP A 105 1.96 -10.41 -0.21
N VAL A 106 0.72 -10.14 -0.60
CA VAL A 106 0.00 -8.92 -0.23
C VAL A 106 -0.29 -8.88 1.27
N ILE A 107 -0.72 -10.01 1.84
CA ILE A 107 -1.12 -10.10 3.25
C ILE A 107 0.08 -9.85 4.16
N GLY A 108 1.20 -10.53 3.91
CA GLY A 108 2.43 -10.33 4.67
C GLY A 108 2.94 -8.89 4.61
N ALA A 109 2.89 -8.25 3.43
CA ALA A 109 3.29 -6.86 3.25
C ALA A 109 2.39 -5.89 4.05
N GLU A 110 1.08 -6.13 4.11
CA GLU A 110 0.13 -5.31 4.89
C GLU A 110 0.31 -5.50 6.39
N ILE A 111 0.47 -6.75 6.85
CA ILE A 111 0.74 -7.07 8.27
C ILE A 111 2.02 -6.36 8.72
N CYS A 112 3.12 -6.54 7.99
CA CYS A 112 4.39 -5.90 8.31
C CYS A 112 4.26 -4.37 8.33
N GLY A 113 3.53 -3.79 7.38
CA GLY A 113 3.27 -2.35 7.31
C GLY A 113 2.47 -1.81 8.50
N ALA A 114 1.47 -2.57 8.99
CA ALA A 114 0.64 -2.21 10.13
C ALA A 114 1.41 -2.33 11.47
N TYR A 115 2.21 -3.38 11.62
CA TYR A 115 2.90 -3.69 12.88
C TYR A 115 4.26 -2.99 13.06
N LYS A 116 4.85 -2.43 12.01
CA LYS A 116 6.20 -1.88 12.09
C LYS A 116 6.38 -0.84 13.21
N ASN A 117 5.39 0.02 13.42
CA ASN A 117 5.46 1.06 14.45
C ASN A 117 5.35 0.48 15.86
N VAL A 118 4.54 -0.56 16.05
CA VAL A 118 4.41 -1.28 17.32
C VAL A 118 5.75 -1.92 17.70
N ILE A 119 6.39 -2.57 16.74
CA ILE A 119 7.71 -3.21 16.95
C ILE A 119 8.79 -2.15 17.22
N ALA A 120 8.75 -1.02 16.51
CA ALA A 120 9.70 0.07 16.74
C ALA A 120 9.57 0.67 18.14
N ILE A 121 8.33 0.87 18.64
CA ILE A 121 8.08 1.34 20.01
C ILE A 121 8.58 0.30 21.03
N ALA A 122 8.27 -0.97 20.82
CA ALA A 122 8.74 -2.04 21.71
C ALA A 122 10.27 -2.11 21.76
N GLY A 123 10.96 -1.99 20.61
CA GLY A 123 12.41 -1.93 20.53
C GLY A 123 12.97 -0.74 21.31
N GLY A 124 12.42 0.45 21.15
CA GLY A 124 12.87 1.64 21.87
C GLY A 124 12.59 1.64 23.39
N ILE A 125 11.73 0.74 23.88
CA ILE A 125 11.55 0.52 25.32
C ILE A 125 12.68 -0.37 25.89
N CYS A 126 13.26 -1.23 25.05
CA CYS A 126 14.31 -2.17 25.44
C CYS A 126 15.72 -1.53 25.40
N ASP A 127 15.90 -0.38 24.74
CA ASP A 127 17.15 0.38 24.68
C ASP A 127 17.29 1.30 25.90
#